data_476003fc0c443c4f93a3fd7c282f1138
#
_entry.id   476003fc0c443c4f93a3fd7c282f1138
#
_cell.length_a   1.000
_cell.length_b   1.000
_cell.length_c   1.000
_cell.angle_alpha   90.00
_cell.angle_beta   90.00
_cell.angle_gamma   90.00
#
_symmetry.space_group_name_H-M   'P 1'
#
loop_
_entity.id
_entity.type
_entity.pdbx_description
1 polymer ?
#
loop_
_entity_poly.entity_id
_entity_poly.type
_entity_poly.pdbx_seq_one_letter_code
_entity_poly.pdbx_strand_id
1 'polypeptide(L)'
;PGSGQASSIADVLRLTAVKEGVKIACDTKALAVKRINDRFAVETEGWTYEADALILACGSKAAPETGSDGDGYTFAESMGHTVVDPLPALTGLCVAEKDGGKVAGVRADGAVTLQIGEEKYCESGELQFTSYGLSGIPVFQISRYAARALNRMQCDLGSLSSPEAGSGAYKIKGSESIYPGAKRCSRASWHVSG
;
A
#
# COMPACT_ATOMS: atom_id res chain seq x y z
N PRO A 1 2.64 -22.94 11.91
CA PRO A 1 3.22 -24.13 11.30
C PRO A 1 4.72 -24.00 11.32
N GLY A 2 5.44 -25.05 11.75
CA GLY A 2 6.91 -25.05 11.85
C GLY A 2 7.65 -25.01 10.51
N SER A 3 6.94 -25.02 9.38
CA SER A 3 7.55 -24.99 8.03
C SER A 3 8.05 -23.62 7.60
N GLY A 4 7.60 -22.53 8.22
CA GLY A 4 7.91 -21.16 7.79
C GLY A 4 7.38 -20.78 6.40
N GLN A 5 6.57 -21.63 5.77
CA GLN A 5 6.04 -21.41 4.41
C GLN A 5 4.59 -20.91 4.46
N ALA A 6 4.32 -19.82 3.73
CA ALA A 6 2.97 -19.25 3.63
C ALA A 6 1.96 -20.23 3.00
N SER A 7 2.39 -21.05 2.04
CA SER A 7 1.57 -22.10 1.43
C SER A 7 0.97 -23.08 2.44
N SER A 8 1.73 -23.45 3.47
CA SER A 8 1.23 -24.36 4.52
C SER A 8 0.04 -23.77 5.28
N ILE A 9 0.00 -22.46 5.49
CA ILE A 9 -1.13 -21.78 6.14
C ILE A 9 -2.34 -21.79 5.20
N ALA A 10 -2.14 -21.45 3.94
CA ALA A 10 -3.20 -21.45 2.93
C ALA A 10 -3.82 -22.85 2.77
N ASP A 11 -2.99 -23.90 2.74
CA ASP A 11 -3.45 -25.29 2.64
C ASP A 11 -4.28 -25.72 3.86
N VAL A 12 -3.82 -25.39 5.06
CA VAL A 12 -4.58 -25.71 6.29
C VAL A 12 -5.94 -25.02 6.27
N LEU A 13 -6.02 -23.74 5.91
CA LEU A 13 -7.29 -23.01 5.84
C LEU A 13 -8.20 -23.60 4.78
N ARG A 14 -7.70 -23.87 3.59
CA ARG A 14 -8.47 -24.48 2.49
C ARG A 14 -9.01 -25.84 2.85
N LEU A 15 -8.16 -26.72 3.38
CA LEU A 15 -8.57 -28.08 3.76
C LEU A 15 -9.58 -28.07 4.91
N THR A 16 -9.42 -27.16 5.87
CA THR A 16 -10.38 -27.00 6.95
C THR A 16 -11.73 -26.53 6.43
N ALA A 17 -11.75 -25.53 5.56
CA ALA A 17 -12.97 -25.03 4.94
C ALA A 17 -13.74 -26.16 4.22
N VAL A 18 -13.02 -26.97 3.42
CA VAL A 18 -13.61 -28.10 2.73
C VAL A 18 -14.17 -29.15 3.71
N LYS A 19 -13.42 -29.44 4.79
CA LYS A 19 -13.85 -30.36 5.85
C LYS A 19 -15.14 -29.89 6.54
N GLU A 20 -15.26 -28.58 6.76
CA GLU A 20 -16.45 -27.96 7.35
C GLU A 20 -17.62 -27.80 6.34
N GLY A 21 -17.49 -28.33 5.13
CA GLY A 21 -18.54 -28.32 4.11
C GLY A 21 -18.66 -27.03 3.30
N VAL A 22 -17.66 -26.14 3.38
CA VAL A 22 -17.63 -24.89 2.59
C VAL A 22 -17.43 -25.24 1.11
N LYS A 23 -18.28 -24.69 0.24
CA LYS A 23 -18.14 -24.79 -1.21
C LYS A 23 -17.21 -23.67 -1.69
N ILE A 24 -16.12 -24.03 -2.32
CA ILE A 24 -15.15 -23.09 -2.88
C ILE A 24 -15.35 -23.07 -4.40
N ALA A 25 -15.72 -21.92 -4.96
CA ALA A 25 -15.83 -21.70 -6.39
C ALA A 25 -14.58 -20.90 -6.85
N CYS A 26 -13.66 -21.59 -7.54
CA CYS A 26 -12.51 -20.96 -8.18
C CYS A 26 -12.88 -20.43 -9.56
N ASP A 27 -12.06 -19.55 -10.11
CA ASP A 27 -12.24 -18.96 -11.46
C ASP A 27 -13.64 -18.36 -11.65
N THR A 28 -14.22 -17.85 -10.57
CA THR A 28 -15.59 -17.34 -10.53
C THR A 28 -15.54 -15.88 -10.04
N LYS A 29 -15.39 -14.95 -10.97
CA LYS A 29 -15.37 -13.53 -10.64
C LYS A 29 -16.77 -13.04 -10.28
N ALA A 30 -16.90 -12.38 -9.12
CA ALA A 30 -18.10 -11.63 -8.78
C ALA A 30 -18.14 -10.36 -9.63
N LEU A 31 -19.25 -10.10 -10.30
CA LEU A 31 -19.46 -8.94 -11.16
C LEU A 31 -20.31 -7.86 -10.47
N ALA A 32 -21.25 -8.28 -9.65
CA ALA A 32 -22.12 -7.38 -8.90
C ALA A 32 -22.62 -8.02 -7.62
N VAL A 33 -22.95 -7.18 -6.65
CA VAL A 33 -23.63 -7.55 -5.42
C VAL A 33 -24.91 -6.72 -5.31
N LYS A 34 -26.02 -7.37 -5.02
CA LYS A 34 -27.33 -6.74 -4.88
C LYS A 34 -28.02 -7.22 -3.62
N ARG A 35 -28.87 -6.38 -3.04
CA ARG A 35 -29.82 -6.81 -2.00
C ARG A 35 -31.19 -6.96 -2.65
N ILE A 36 -31.72 -8.16 -2.56
CA ILE A 36 -33.05 -8.50 -3.09
C ILE A 36 -33.91 -8.97 -1.91
N ASN A 37 -34.91 -8.14 -1.55
CA ASN A 37 -35.65 -8.31 -0.30
C ASN A 37 -34.67 -8.30 0.90
N ASP A 38 -34.65 -9.35 1.71
CA ASP A 38 -33.76 -9.47 2.86
C ASP A 38 -32.54 -10.37 2.60
N ARG A 39 -32.29 -10.75 1.34
CA ARG A 39 -31.18 -11.62 0.93
C ARG A 39 -30.18 -10.90 0.05
N PHE A 40 -28.97 -11.43 0.00
CA PHE A 40 -27.93 -10.94 -0.92
C PHE A 40 -27.86 -11.84 -2.15
N ALA A 41 -27.66 -11.22 -3.31
CA ALA A 41 -27.38 -11.89 -4.58
C ALA A 41 -26.01 -11.46 -5.09
N VAL A 42 -25.16 -12.43 -5.38
CA VAL A 42 -23.82 -12.22 -5.99
C VAL A 42 -23.90 -12.72 -7.43
N GLU A 43 -23.79 -11.81 -8.37
CA GLU A 43 -23.80 -12.09 -9.81
C GLU A 43 -22.39 -12.44 -10.29
N THR A 44 -22.30 -13.48 -11.11
CA THR A 44 -21.08 -13.92 -11.83
C THR A 44 -21.39 -14.09 -13.30
N GLU A 45 -20.40 -14.39 -14.15
CA GLU A 45 -20.63 -14.58 -15.59
C GLU A 45 -21.64 -15.67 -15.93
N GLY A 46 -21.73 -16.71 -15.13
CA GLY A 46 -22.61 -17.87 -15.46
C GLY A 46 -23.68 -18.19 -14.43
N TRP A 47 -23.65 -17.53 -13.29
CA TRP A 47 -24.52 -17.89 -12.16
C TRP A 47 -24.79 -16.74 -11.21
N THR A 48 -25.89 -16.81 -10.48
CA THR A 48 -26.19 -15.92 -9.35
C THR A 48 -26.27 -16.74 -8.07
N TYR A 49 -25.47 -16.37 -7.07
CA TYR A 49 -25.49 -16.99 -5.75
C TYR A 49 -26.32 -16.16 -4.80
N GLU A 50 -27.23 -16.79 -4.07
CA GLU A 50 -28.05 -16.13 -3.06
C GLU A 50 -27.65 -16.57 -1.65
N ALA A 51 -27.64 -15.62 -0.71
CA ALA A 51 -27.28 -15.86 0.68
C ALA A 51 -28.04 -14.93 1.63
N ASP A 52 -28.26 -15.39 2.86
CA ASP A 52 -28.87 -14.58 3.92
C ASP A 52 -27.86 -13.57 4.50
N ALA A 53 -26.58 -13.85 4.39
CA ALA A 53 -25.48 -12.97 4.81
C ALA A 53 -24.35 -12.99 3.79
N LEU A 54 -23.65 -11.86 3.64
CA LEU A 54 -22.53 -11.70 2.74
C LEU A 54 -21.34 -11.08 3.49
N ILE A 55 -20.16 -11.66 3.30
CA ILE A 55 -18.91 -11.12 3.78
C ILE A 55 -18.08 -10.69 2.55
N LEU A 56 -17.79 -9.39 2.43
CA LEU A 56 -16.87 -8.85 1.43
C LEU A 56 -15.44 -8.97 1.95
N ALA A 57 -14.67 -9.89 1.38
CA ALA A 57 -13.28 -10.14 1.73
C ALA A 57 -12.37 -10.13 0.48
N CYS A 58 -12.69 -9.26 -0.49
CA CYS A 58 -12.05 -9.20 -1.81
C CYS A 58 -10.60 -8.67 -1.78
N GLY A 59 -10.13 -8.21 -0.63
CA GLY A 59 -8.82 -7.57 -0.51
C GLY A 59 -8.82 -6.12 -1.00
N SER A 60 -7.61 -5.58 -1.21
CA SER A 60 -7.40 -4.20 -1.62
C SER A 60 -6.68 -4.11 -2.97
N LYS A 61 -6.42 -2.90 -3.46
CA LYS A 61 -5.65 -2.64 -4.70
C LYS A 61 -4.13 -2.81 -4.53
N ALA A 62 -3.66 -3.27 -3.36
CA ALA A 62 -2.22 -3.31 -3.05
C ALA A 62 -1.44 -4.36 -3.86
N ALA A 63 -2.08 -5.46 -4.26
CA ALA A 63 -1.45 -6.54 -5.02
C ALA A 63 -2.44 -7.12 -6.03
N PRO A 64 -2.75 -6.42 -7.14
CA PRO A 64 -3.76 -6.82 -8.10
C PRO A 64 -3.46 -8.16 -8.80
N GLU A 65 -2.19 -8.55 -8.90
CA GLU A 65 -1.75 -9.85 -9.41
C GLU A 65 -2.24 -11.03 -8.56
N THR A 66 -2.70 -10.80 -7.36
CA THR A 66 -3.34 -11.82 -6.50
C THR A 66 -4.85 -11.97 -6.75
N GLY A 67 -5.40 -11.25 -7.72
CA GLY A 67 -6.83 -11.18 -8.02
C GLY A 67 -7.59 -10.13 -7.21
N SER A 68 -6.88 -9.24 -6.50
CA SER A 68 -7.44 -8.23 -5.60
C SER A 68 -7.33 -6.85 -6.25
N ASP A 69 -8.24 -6.53 -7.16
CA ASP A 69 -8.23 -5.32 -7.98
C ASP A 69 -9.05 -4.13 -7.41
N GLY A 70 -9.70 -4.34 -6.28
CA GLY A 70 -10.50 -3.33 -5.58
C GLY A 70 -11.99 -3.39 -5.88
N ASP A 71 -12.50 -4.42 -6.55
CA ASP A 71 -13.93 -4.63 -6.81
C ASP A 71 -14.75 -4.58 -5.51
N GLY A 72 -14.18 -5.03 -4.38
CA GLY A 72 -14.83 -4.98 -3.07
C GLY A 72 -15.24 -3.57 -2.64
N TYR A 73 -14.51 -2.54 -3.03
CA TYR A 73 -14.88 -1.14 -2.77
C TYR A 73 -16.14 -0.75 -3.55
N THR A 74 -16.18 -1.09 -4.83
CA THR A 74 -17.35 -0.85 -5.69
C THR A 74 -18.59 -1.58 -5.19
N PHE A 75 -18.42 -2.82 -4.72
CA PHE A 75 -19.52 -3.57 -4.12
C PHE A 75 -20.01 -2.92 -2.82
N ALA A 76 -19.11 -2.45 -1.97
CA ALA A 76 -19.50 -1.74 -0.75
C ALA A 76 -20.25 -0.44 -1.07
N GLU A 77 -19.79 0.34 -2.03
CA GLU A 77 -20.48 1.57 -2.48
C GLU A 77 -21.86 1.28 -3.05
N SER A 78 -22.00 0.23 -3.86
CA SER A 78 -23.32 -0.18 -4.40
C SER A 78 -24.31 -0.59 -3.33
N MET A 79 -23.83 -0.97 -2.14
CA MET A 79 -24.63 -1.31 -0.97
C MET A 79 -24.88 -0.11 -0.03
N GLY A 80 -24.45 1.10 -0.43
CA GLY A 80 -24.68 2.34 0.29
C GLY A 80 -23.59 2.71 1.31
N HIS A 81 -22.46 2.03 1.31
CA HIS A 81 -21.32 2.40 2.15
C HIS A 81 -20.49 3.52 1.49
N THR A 82 -19.91 4.38 2.32
CA THR A 82 -18.90 5.33 1.87
C THR A 82 -17.53 4.69 1.96
N VAL A 83 -16.79 4.71 0.86
CA VAL A 83 -15.40 4.24 0.80
C VAL A 83 -14.48 5.44 0.90
N VAL A 84 -13.56 5.41 1.87
CA VAL A 84 -12.45 6.37 1.92
C VAL A 84 -11.39 5.89 0.94
N ASP A 85 -10.95 6.76 0.03
CA ASP A 85 -9.95 6.42 -0.98
C ASP A 85 -8.72 5.75 -0.37
N PRO A 86 -8.39 4.52 -0.79
CA PRO A 86 -7.22 3.83 -0.29
C PRO A 86 -5.94 4.49 -0.82
N LEU A 87 -5.04 4.84 0.08
CA LEU A 87 -3.75 5.39 -0.25
C LEU A 87 -2.65 4.35 -0.01
N PRO A 88 -1.55 4.40 -0.78
CA PRO A 88 -0.39 3.54 -0.54
C PRO A 88 0.16 3.69 0.88
N ALA A 89 0.51 2.56 1.49
CA ALA A 89 1.20 2.51 2.78
C ALA A 89 2.14 1.31 2.79
N LEU A 90 3.14 1.33 3.66
CA LEU A 90 4.17 0.31 3.76
C LEU A 90 4.88 0.07 2.41
N THR A 91 5.21 1.15 1.72
CA THR A 91 5.86 1.15 0.41
C THR A 91 7.18 1.90 0.46
N GLY A 92 8.06 1.62 -0.51
CA GLY A 92 9.26 2.42 -0.72
C GLY A 92 8.94 3.84 -1.15
N LEU A 93 9.89 4.74 -0.99
CA LEU A 93 9.79 6.13 -1.44
C LEU A 93 10.74 6.35 -2.62
N CYS A 94 10.19 6.85 -3.72
CA CYS A 94 10.99 7.28 -4.86
C CYS A 94 11.71 8.59 -4.52
N VAL A 95 12.93 8.75 -5.06
CA VAL A 95 13.69 9.99 -4.94
C VAL A 95 13.87 10.62 -6.31
N ALA A 96 13.83 11.96 -6.37
CA ALA A 96 13.93 12.70 -7.63
C ALA A 96 15.35 12.69 -8.19
N GLU A 97 16.36 12.53 -7.33
CA GLU A 97 17.77 12.57 -7.74
C GLU A 97 18.21 11.26 -8.39
N LYS A 98 18.86 11.36 -9.56
CA LYS A 98 19.31 10.21 -10.36
C LYS A 98 20.49 9.42 -9.77
N ASP A 99 21.11 9.89 -8.69
CA ASP A 99 22.29 9.27 -8.09
C ASP A 99 22.01 8.06 -7.19
N GLY A 100 20.76 7.79 -6.88
CA GLY A 100 20.36 6.61 -6.07
C GLY A 100 20.80 5.26 -6.65
N GLY A 101 21.00 5.19 -7.98
CA GLY A 101 21.43 3.96 -8.64
C GLY A 101 22.83 3.48 -8.28
N LYS A 102 23.72 4.39 -7.86
CA LYS A 102 25.09 4.04 -7.47
C LYS A 102 25.21 3.26 -6.17
N VAL A 103 24.20 3.35 -5.30
CA VAL A 103 24.15 2.70 -3.99
C VAL A 103 23.01 1.67 -3.91
N ALA A 104 22.40 1.34 -5.03
CA ALA A 104 21.33 0.36 -5.09
C ALA A 104 21.82 -1.02 -4.58
N GLY A 105 21.00 -1.64 -3.72
CA GLY A 105 21.32 -2.91 -3.07
C GLY A 105 22.05 -2.78 -1.73
N VAL A 106 22.55 -1.59 -1.37
CA VAL A 106 23.18 -1.35 -0.07
C VAL A 106 22.10 -1.30 1.02
N ARG A 107 22.43 -1.92 2.15
CA ARG A 107 21.66 -1.81 3.41
C ARG A 107 22.52 -1.13 4.45
N ALA A 108 21.92 -0.27 5.25
CA ALA A 108 22.61 0.43 6.32
C ALA A 108 21.65 0.73 7.47
N ASP A 109 22.13 0.60 8.70
CA ASP A 109 21.41 1.11 9.86
C ASP A 109 21.47 2.64 9.87
N GLY A 110 20.32 3.27 10.07
CA GLY A 110 20.22 4.71 10.03
C GLY A 110 18.85 5.21 10.45
N ALA A 111 18.65 6.51 10.30
CA ALA A 111 17.35 7.13 10.47
C ALA A 111 16.93 7.85 9.21
N VAL A 112 15.64 7.77 8.90
CA VAL A 112 15.00 8.50 7.81
C VAL A 112 14.05 9.54 8.41
N THR A 113 14.12 10.77 7.92
CA THR A 113 13.21 11.84 8.32
C THR A 113 12.48 12.37 7.10
N LEU A 114 11.16 12.31 7.14
CA LEU A 114 10.26 12.92 6.18
C LEU A 114 9.80 14.26 6.75
N GLN A 115 9.99 15.34 6.02
CA GLN A 115 9.51 16.66 6.38
C GLN A 115 8.39 17.08 5.42
N ILE A 116 7.23 17.45 5.97
CA ILE A 116 6.05 17.91 5.23
C ILE A 116 5.65 19.26 5.82
N GLY A 117 5.98 20.34 5.14
CA GLY A 117 5.85 21.69 5.71
C GLY A 117 6.71 21.82 6.98
N GLU A 118 6.08 22.10 8.12
CA GLU A 118 6.75 22.19 9.43
C GLU A 118 6.79 20.86 10.18
N GLU A 119 5.97 19.90 9.80
CA GLU A 119 5.90 18.59 10.44
C GLU A 119 7.07 17.69 10.04
N LYS A 120 7.59 16.93 11.02
CA LYS A 120 8.68 15.98 10.81
C LYS A 120 8.30 14.61 11.38
N TYR A 121 8.50 13.59 10.56
CA TYR A 121 8.30 12.18 10.90
C TYR A 121 9.64 11.49 10.79
N CYS A 122 10.12 10.86 11.87
CA CYS A 122 11.43 10.22 11.93
C CYS A 122 11.28 8.78 12.40
N GLU A 123 11.90 7.85 11.66
CA GLU A 123 11.98 6.44 12.02
C GLU A 123 13.41 5.95 11.84
N SER A 124 13.81 4.98 12.67
CA SER A 124 15.18 4.43 12.70
C SER A 124 15.17 2.92 12.49
N GLY A 125 16.21 2.40 11.85
CA GLY A 125 16.42 0.98 11.60
C GLY A 125 17.17 0.73 10.32
N GLU A 126 17.09 -0.50 9.80
CA GLU A 126 17.74 -0.88 8.54
C GLU A 126 17.05 -0.21 7.35
N LEU A 127 17.79 0.64 6.65
CA LEU A 127 17.39 1.28 5.40
C LEU A 127 17.96 0.47 4.23
N GLN A 128 17.20 0.33 3.18
CA GLN A 128 17.64 -0.30 1.93
C GLN A 128 17.61 0.74 0.81
N PHE A 129 18.75 0.94 0.17
CA PHE A 129 18.88 1.76 -1.02
C PHE A 129 18.50 0.95 -2.25
N THR A 130 17.64 1.51 -3.10
CA THR A 130 17.17 0.88 -4.33
C THR A 130 17.48 1.77 -5.53
N SER A 131 17.32 1.25 -6.73
CA SER A 131 17.51 2.03 -7.95
C SER A 131 16.52 3.18 -8.10
N TYR A 132 15.37 3.11 -7.42
CA TYR A 132 14.32 4.13 -7.46
C TYR A 132 14.30 5.04 -6.22
N GLY A 133 15.02 4.70 -5.16
CA GLY A 133 15.00 5.48 -3.93
C GLY A 133 15.30 4.68 -2.67
N LEU A 134 14.46 4.81 -1.67
CA LEU A 134 14.63 4.22 -0.36
C LEU A 134 13.54 3.20 -0.04
N SER A 135 13.93 2.12 0.63
CA SER A 135 13.09 1.04 1.13
C SER A 135 13.55 0.66 2.54
N GLY A 136 12.91 -0.32 3.13
CA GLY A 136 13.19 -0.79 4.50
C GLY A 136 12.08 -0.39 5.47
N ILE A 137 12.04 -1.04 6.63
CA ILE A 137 10.95 -0.89 7.60
C ILE A 137 10.74 0.58 8.02
N PRO A 138 11.78 1.38 8.32
CA PRO A 138 11.58 2.78 8.67
C PRO A 138 10.93 3.60 7.55
N VAL A 139 11.31 3.33 6.29
CA VAL A 139 10.71 3.98 5.13
C VAL A 139 9.26 3.59 4.96
N PHE A 140 8.94 2.31 5.13
CA PHE A 140 7.56 1.81 5.07
C PHE A 140 6.66 2.48 6.12
N GLN A 141 7.18 2.71 7.33
CA GLN A 141 6.41 3.33 8.40
C GLN A 141 6.08 4.80 8.11
N ILE A 142 7.01 5.56 7.51
CA ILE A 142 6.77 6.97 7.18
C ILE A 142 6.04 7.16 5.84
N SER A 143 6.02 6.16 4.97
CA SER A 143 5.41 6.26 3.62
C SER A 143 3.96 6.71 3.63
N ARG A 144 3.18 6.31 4.65
CA ARG A 144 1.77 6.73 4.82
C ARG A 144 1.59 8.24 4.94
N TYR A 145 2.55 8.93 5.56
CA TYR A 145 2.49 10.38 5.69
C TYR A 145 2.79 11.06 4.35
N ALA A 146 3.78 10.54 3.62
CA ALA A 146 4.08 11.01 2.27
C ALA A 146 2.87 10.83 1.33
N ALA A 147 2.27 9.64 1.32
CA ALA A 147 1.09 9.35 0.49
C ALA A 147 -0.09 10.28 0.80
N ARG A 148 -0.37 10.52 2.08
CA ARG A 148 -1.44 11.46 2.49
C ARG A 148 -1.16 12.89 2.07
N ALA A 149 0.08 13.35 2.18
CA ALA A 149 0.46 14.69 1.78
C ALA A 149 0.35 14.87 0.26
N LEU A 150 0.84 13.90 -0.52
CA LEU A 150 0.72 13.90 -1.98
C LEU A 150 -0.74 13.92 -2.44
N ASN A 151 -1.59 13.10 -1.81
CA ASN A 151 -3.02 13.08 -2.14
C ASN A 151 -3.72 14.41 -1.86
N ARG A 152 -3.41 15.08 -0.74
CA ARG A 152 -3.97 16.41 -0.42
C ARG A 152 -3.57 17.43 -1.46
N MET A 153 -2.29 17.48 -1.85
CA MET A 153 -1.80 18.39 -2.89
C MET A 153 -2.48 18.15 -4.24
N GLN A 154 -2.70 16.90 -4.62
CA GLN A 154 -3.38 16.57 -5.86
C GLN A 154 -4.84 17.01 -5.86
N CYS A 155 -5.52 16.93 -4.71
CA CYS A 155 -6.88 17.47 -4.53
C CYS A 155 -6.90 19.00 -4.62
N ASP A 156 -5.93 19.68 -4.01
CA ASP A 156 -5.84 21.14 -4.05
C ASP A 156 -5.53 21.66 -5.46
N LEU A 157 -4.67 20.97 -6.21
CA LEU A 157 -4.37 21.28 -7.62
C LEU A 157 -5.57 21.05 -8.56
N GLY A 158 -6.38 20.03 -8.28
CA GLY A 158 -7.62 19.78 -9.04
C GLY A 158 -8.68 20.86 -8.87
N SER A 159 -8.62 21.64 -7.79
CA SER A 159 -9.51 22.78 -7.51
C SER A 159 -8.99 24.11 -8.06
N LEU A 160 -7.72 24.20 -8.42
CA LEU A 160 -7.06 25.39 -8.97
C LEU A 160 -6.78 25.19 -10.47
N SER A 161 -7.64 25.78 -11.29
CA SER A 161 -7.47 25.83 -12.76
C SER A 161 -6.37 26.80 -13.18
N SER A 162 -5.18 26.75 -12.58
CA SER A 162 -4.04 27.61 -12.94
C SER A 162 -2.70 26.85 -12.87
N PRO A 163 -1.82 27.00 -13.86
CA PRO A 163 -0.56 26.23 -13.97
C PRO A 163 0.58 26.71 -13.07
N GLU A 164 0.35 27.51 -12.06
CA GLU A 164 1.38 28.07 -11.18
C GLU A 164 1.40 27.54 -9.73
N ALA A 165 0.75 26.43 -9.45
CA ALA A 165 0.85 25.82 -8.14
C ALA A 165 2.21 25.15 -7.97
N GLY A 166 3.03 25.76 -7.14
CA GLY A 166 4.41 25.38 -6.92
C GLY A 166 4.60 23.94 -6.50
N SER A 167 5.62 23.30 -7.05
CA SER A 167 6.13 22.00 -6.66
C SER A 167 6.42 21.98 -5.16
N GLY A 168 5.56 21.33 -4.39
CA GLY A 168 5.82 21.04 -2.97
C GLY A 168 6.96 20.06 -2.88
N ALA A 169 8.15 20.57 -2.65
CA ALA A 169 9.34 19.73 -2.48
C ALA A 169 9.32 19.09 -1.10
N TYR A 170 9.31 17.76 -1.05
CA TYR A 170 9.54 17.02 0.19
C TYR A 170 11.04 16.79 0.34
N LYS A 171 11.57 17.14 1.50
CA LYS A 171 12.97 16.93 1.82
C LYS A 171 13.09 15.71 2.76
N ILE A 172 13.67 14.64 2.25
CA ILE A 172 14.10 13.52 3.09
C ILE A 172 15.54 13.80 3.52
N LYS A 173 15.76 13.95 4.82
CA LYS A 173 17.07 14.17 5.40
C LYS A 173 17.57 12.87 6.01
N GLY A 174 18.65 12.28 5.47
CA GLY A 174 19.39 11.22 6.14
C GLY A 174 20.19 11.79 7.29
N SER A 175 20.12 11.22 8.50
CA SER A 175 21.00 11.55 9.60
C SER A 175 22.26 10.69 9.55
N GLU A 176 23.39 11.23 10.00
CA GLU A 176 24.63 10.48 10.16
C GLU A 176 24.40 9.29 11.12
N SER A 177 25.03 8.14 10.79
CA SER A 177 25.01 6.93 11.59
C SER A 177 25.26 7.19 13.07
N ILE A 178 24.42 6.63 13.93
CA ILE A 178 24.53 6.72 15.40
C ILE A 178 25.54 5.69 15.94
N TYR A 179 26.09 4.82 15.08
CA TYR A 179 27.01 3.77 15.51
C TYR A 179 28.45 4.07 15.10
N PRO A 180 29.42 4.01 16.05
CA PRO A 180 30.83 4.14 15.73
C PRO A 180 31.28 2.87 14.96
N GLY A 181 31.58 3.03 13.69
CA GLY A 181 32.04 1.94 12.81
C GLY A 181 31.39 1.87 11.45
N ALA A 182 30.27 2.51 11.21
CA ALA A 182 29.67 2.60 9.89
C ALA A 182 30.43 3.62 9.02
N LYS A 183 30.84 3.21 7.83
CA LYS A 183 31.48 4.09 6.85
C LYS A 183 30.55 5.28 6.59
N ARG A 184 31.06 6.49 6.74
CA ARG A 184 30.34 7.75 6.52
C ARG A 184 29.63 7.72 5.15
N CYS A 185 28.33 7.68 5.18
CA CYS A 185 27.52 8.03 4.02
C CYS A 185 27.42 9.57 4.03
N SER A 186 28.03 10.23 3.04
CA SER A 186 28.00 11.68 2.89
C SER A 186 26.56 12.17 2.80
N ARG A 187 26.28 13.33 3.40
CA ARG A 187 25.00 14.05 3.39
C ARG A 187 24.31 13.95 2.04
N ALA A 188 23.34 13.08 1.92
CA ALA A 188 22.43 13.07 0.80
C ALA A 188 21.14 13.80 1.21
N SER A 189 20.91 15.00 0.64
CA SER A 189 19.60 15.64 0.74
C SER A 189 18.77 15.17 -0.45
N TRP A 190 17.68 14.49 -0.16
CA TRP A 190 16.81 13.92 -1.17
C TRP A 190 15.56 14.80 -1.32
N HIS A 191 15.19 15.09 -2.57
CA HIS A 191 13.93 15.76 -2.90
C HIS A 191 13.00 14.74 -3.55
N VAL A 192 11.78 14.60 -3.03
CA VAL A 192 10.70 13.87 -3.70
C VAL A 192 9.86 14.92 -4.44
N SER A 193 9.87 14.90 -5.77
CA SER A 193 8.94 15.66 -6.61
C SER A 193 7.77 14.75 -6.96
N GLY A 194 6.53 15.28 -6.80
CA GLY A 194 5.31 14.67 -7.29
C GLY A 194 5.14 14.86 -8.80
#